data_f252a1ccc82bdf097ff6c3d2b7497264
#
_entry.id   f252a1ccc82bdf097ff6c3d2b7497264
#
_cell.length_a   1.000
_cell.length_b   1.000
_cell.length_c   1.000
_cell.angle_alpha   90.00
_cell.angle_beta   90.00
_cell.angle_gamma   90.00
#
_symmetry.space_group_name_H-M   'P 1'
#
loop_
_entity.id
_entity.type
_entity.pdbx_description
1 polymer ?
#
loop_
_entity_poly.entity_id
_entity_poly.type
_entity_poly.pdbx_seq_one_letter_code
_entity_poly.pdbx_strand_id
1 'polypeptide(L)'
;MLQWARSQLPPCPWSERTCSFAADGGHMEVLKWAREHDCPWDRLTCAHAAAGGHLDVLMWAREHQCPWDKLTCGYAAAGGHLDVLQWARDHDCPWDGSTCAHAAARGHLDVLIWAREHDCPWDEQTCARAAGRGHLSVLQWAREHDCPWDANTCTSAARNGMFEVLVWARNQDPPCPWNSNTSAHAASGGHLEVLKWAREEDPPCPWNERTAANAAEHGHLTVLQWAREHDCPWNELCCAEAASGGHLDVLKWARGEDPPCPWDEETCAAAALGGFLEVLQWVRGQNPPCPWDEQTCFHAAECGHLEVLMWAREHGCPCLEDFDETTDLTEN
;
A
#
# COMPACT_ATOMS: atom_id res chain seq x y z
N MET A 1 -1.35 4.62 -34.89
CA MET A 1 -0.04 4.32 -34.26
C MET A 1 0.23 2.82 -34.16
N LEU A 2 -0.70 1.99 -33.63
CA LEU A 2 -0.47 0.56 -33.44
C LEU A 2 -0.19 -0.17 -34.78
N GLN A 3 -0.95 0.13 -35.84
CA GLN A 3 -0.73 -0.41 -37.19
C GLN A 3 0.66 -0.08 -37.74
N TRP A 4 1.09 1.15 -37.53
CA TRP A 4 2.44 1.58 -37.93
C TRP A 4 3.52 0.81 -37.15
N ALA A 5 3.38 0.64 -35.82
CA ALA A 5 4.34 -0.09 -35.00
C ALA A 5 4.47 -1.57 -35.44
N ARG A 6 3.36 -2.18 -35.85
CA ARG A 6 3.36 -3.55 -36.39
C ARG A 6 3.89 -3.67 -37.79
N SER A 7 3.92 -2.61 -38.60
CA SER A 7 4.50 -2.61 -39.96
C SER A 7 6.02 -2.42 -39.97
N GLN A 8 6.65 -2.18 -38.84
CA GLN A 8 8.11 -2.05 -38.77
C GLN A 8 8.81 -3.42 -38.85
N LEU A 9 10.11 -3.43 -39.18
CA LEU A 9 10.95 -4.64 -39.22
C LEU A 9 12.13 -4.47 -38.22
N PRO A 10 12.16 -5.28 -37.17
CA PRO A 10 11.16 -6.26 -36.74
C PRO A 10 9.87 -5.59 -36.23
N PRO A 11 8.70 -6.26 -36.36
CA PRO A 11 7.45 -5.68 -35.86
C PRO A 11 7.48 -5.52 -34.34
N CYS A 12 6.94 -4.40 -33.85
CA CYS A 12 6.84 -4.16 -32.41
C CYS A 12 6.10 -5.34 -31.74
N PRO A 13 6.68 -5.99 -30.71
CA PRO A 13 6.01 -7.08 -30.01
C PRO A 13 4.75 -6.59 -29.31
N TRP A 14 3.74 -7.44 -29.22
CA TRP A 14 2.55 -7.24 -28.43
C TRP A 14 2.29 -8.43 -27.50
N SER A 15 1.48 -8.21 -26.50
CA SER A 15 1.08 -9.21 -25.52
C SER A 15 -0.40 -9.04 -25.18
N GLU A 16 -0.89 -9.84 -24.26
CA GLU A 16 -2.25 -9.74 -23.69
C GLU A 16 -2.56 -8.31 -23.20
N ARG A 17 -1.53 -7.59 -22.73
CA ARG A 17 -1.65 -6.19 -22.29
C ARG A 17 -2.11 -5.24 -23.38
N THR A 18 -1.80 -5.52 -24.65
CA THR A 18 -2.25 -4.70 -25.77
C THR A 18 -3.77 -4.73 -25.89
N CYS A 19 -4.38 -5.93 -25.79
CA CYS A 19 -5.83 -6.08 -25.77
C CYS A 19 -6.46 -5.51 -24.49
N SER A 20 -5.84 -5.73 -23.33
CA SER A 20 -6.33 -5.21 -22.05
C SER A 20 -6.38 -3.68 -22.02
N PHE A 21 -5.33 -2.98 -22.48
CA PHE A 21 -5.32 -1.52 -22.58
C PHE A 21 -6.27 -0.97 -23.62
N ALA A 22 -6.46 -1.67 -24.76
CA ALA A 22 -7.46 -1.29 -25.75
C ALA A 22 -8.88 -1.41 -25.17
N ALA A 23 -9.12 -2.43 -24.35
CA ALA A 23 -10.39 -2.66 -23.66
C ALA A 23 -10.63 -1.64 -22.53
N ASP A 24 -9.61 -1.30 -21.75
CA ASP A 24 -9.66 -0.27 -20.69
C ASP A 24 -10.05 1.11 -21.21
N GLY A 25 -9.53 1.47 -22.39
CA GLY A 25 -9.85 2.72 -23.07
C GLY A 25 -11.10 2.69 -23.94
N GLY A 26 -11.86 1.59 -24.00
CA GLY A 26 -13.04 1.43 -24.85
C GLY A 26 -12.75 1.45 -26.35
N HIS A 27 -11.52 1.12 -26.72
CA HIS A 27 -11.06 1.24 -28.11
C HIS A 27 -11.46 0.01 -28.94
N MET A 28 -12.76 -0.17 -29.19
CA MET A 28 -13.35 -1.32 -29.88
C MET A 28 -12.65 -1.64 -31.21
N GLU A 29 -12.43 -0.66 -32.06
CA GLU A 29 -11.81 -0.88 -33.37
C GLU A 29 -10.33 -1.29 -33.26
N VAL A 30 -9.64 -0.81 -32.22
CA VAL A 30 -8.26 -1.23 -31.93
C VAL A 30 -8.24 -2.69 -31.45
N LEU A 31 -9.16 -3.04 -30.57
CA LEU A 31 -9.29 -4.39 -30.04
C LEU A 31 -9.64 -5.39 -31.15
N LYS A 32 -10.62 -5.09 -32.01
CA LYS A 32 -10.99 -5.91 -33.18
C LYS A 32 -9.79 -6.11 -34.08
N TRP A 33 -9.16 -5.01 -34.47
CA TRP A 33 -7.99 -5.08 -35.37
C TRP A 33 -6.85 -5.92 -34.74
N ALA A 34 -6.56 -5.77 -33.46
CA ALA A 34 -5.54 -6.54 -32.77
C ALA A 34 -5.87 -8.04 -32.79
N ARG A 35 -7.12 -8.42 -32.58
CA ARG A 35 -7.57 -9.80 -32.61
C ARG A 35 -7.55 -10.43 -34.03
N GLU A 36 -7.90 -9.67 -35.05
CA GLU A 36 -7.78 -10.08 -36.43
C GLU A 36 -6.33 -10.39 -36.86
N HIS A 37 -5.35 -9.83 -36.09
CA HIS A 37 -3.92 -10.02 -36.33
C HIS A 37 -3.27 -10.89 -35.24
N ASP A 38 -4.03 -11.78 -34.62
CA ASP A 38 -3.59 -12.77 -33.64
C ASP A 38 -2.94 -12.19 -32.36
N CYS A 39 -3.28 -10.95 -31.94
CA CYS A 39 -2.85 -10.43 -30.65
C CYS A 39 -3.47 -11.30 -29.54
N PRO A 40 -2.67 -11.85 -28.63
CA PRO A 40 -3.23 -12.63 -27.53
C PRO A 40 -4.08 -11.77 -26.59
N TRP A 41 -5.04 -12.38 -25.94
CA TRP A 41 -5.81 -11.80 -24.84
C TRP A 41 -6.04 -12.81 -23.72
N ASP A 42 -6.39 -12.31 -22.55
CA ASP A 42 -6.67 -13.10 -21.38
C ASP A 42 -7.87 -12.52 -20.59
N ARG A 43 -8.13 -13.06 -19.38
CA ARG A 43 -9.19 -12.59 -18.49
C ARG A 43 -9.09 -11.10 -18.13
N LEU A 44 -7.89 -10.52 -18.17
CA LEU A 44 -7.70 -9.10 -17.88
C LEU A 44 -8.31 -8.20 -18.96
N THR A 45 -8.45 -8.68 -20.19
CA THR A 45 -9.14 -7.91 -21.23
C THR A 45 -10.60 -7.63 -20.85
N CYS A 46 -11.34 -8.65 -20.38
CA CYS A 46 -12.71 -8.46 -19.86
C CYS A 46 -12.74 -7.61 -18.59
N ALA A 47 -11.79 -7.84 -17.67
CA ALA A 47 -11.70 -7.09 -16.43
C ALA A 47 -11.44 -5.58 -16.67
N HIS A 48 -10.54 -5.23 -17.59
CA HIS A 48 -10.25 -3.85 -17.97
C HIS A 48 -11.40 -3.19 -18.72
N ALA A 49 -12.08 -3.89 -19.64
CA ALA A 49 -13.32 -3.38 -20.24
C ALA A 49 -14.36 -3.02 -19.16
N ALA A 50 -14.48 -3.88 -18.16
CA ALA A 50 -15.39 -3.66 -17.02
C ALA A 50 -14.94 -2.51 -16.12
N ALA A 51 -13.64 -2.34 -15.88
CA ALA A 51 -13.07 -1.22 -15.13
C ALA A 51 -13.35 0.14 -15.78
N GLY A 52 -13.26 0.20 -17.12
CA GLY A 52 -13.55 1.40 -17.90
C GLY A 52 -15.03 1.64 -18.18
N GLY A 53 -15.94 0.73 -17.80
CA GLY A 53 -17.38 0.83 -18.05
C GLY A 53 -17.77 0.60 -19.51
N HIS A 54 -16.93 -0.09 -20.27
CA HIS A 54 -17.13 -0.29 -21.69
C HIS A 54 -17.94 -1.58 -21.96
N LEU A 55 -19.24 -1.50 -21.72
CA LEU A 55 -20.15 -2.64 -21.84
C LEU A 55 -20.13 -3.27 -23.25
N ASP A 56 -20.11 -2.45 -24.28
CA ASP A 56 -20.05 -2.90 -25.68
C ASP A 56 -18.77 -3.71 -25.98
N VAL A 57 -17.63 -3.23 -25.45
CA VAL A 57 -16.35 -3.94 -25.57
C VAL A 57 -16.38 -5.27 -24.81
N LEU A 58 -16.92 -5.28 -23.60
CA LEU A 58 -17.07 -6.49 -22.80
C LEU A 58 -17.97 -7.52 -23.50
N MET A 59 -19.11 -7.07 -24.00
CA MET A 59 -20.05 -7.92 -24.76
C MET A 59 -19.36 -8.54 -25.98
N TRP A 60 -18.72 -7.72 -26.80
CA TRP A 60 -17.99 -8.19 -27.97
C TRP A 60 -16.88 -9.18 -27.61
N ALA A 61 -16.10 -8.91 -26.57
CA ALA A 61 -15.04 -9.80 -26.11
C ALA A 61 -15.60 -11.18 -25.70
N ARG A 62 -16.73 -11.19 -24.99
CA ARG A 62 -17.40 -12.44 -24.57
C ARG A 62 -18.01 -13.22 -25.73
N GLU A 63 -18.61 -12.56 -26.70
CA GLU A 63 -19.09 -13.20 -27.93
C GLU A 63 -17.96 -13.90 -28.69
N HIS A 64 -16.72 -13.38 -28.58
CA HIS A 64 -15.52 -13.95 -29.19
C HIS A 64 -14.71 -14.82 -28.21
N GLN A 65 -15.35 -15.30 -27.13
CA GLN A 65 -14.78 -16.28 -26.19
C GLN A 65 -13.57 -15.77 -25.37
N CYS A 66 -13.43 -14.46 -25.18
CA CYS A 66 -12.44 -13.93 -24.23
C CYS A 66 -12.73 -14.50 -22.83
N PRO A 67 -11.75 -15.09 -22.14
CA PRO A 67 -11.98 -15.60 -20.78
C PRO A 67 -12.28 -14.45 -19.82
N TRP A 68 -13.04 -14.73 -18.79
CA TRP A 68 -13.28 -13.85 -17.66
C TRP A 68 -13.29 -14.60 -16.33
N ASP A 69 -13.20 -13.89 -15.23
CA ASP A 69 -13.31 -14.41 -13.88
C ASP A 69 -13.92 -13.34 -12.94
N LYS A 70 -13.86 -13.58 -11.63
CA LYS A 70 -14.36 -12.68 -10.60
C LYS A 70 -13.76 -11.26 -10.65
N LEU A 71 -12.59 -11.08 -11.28
CA LEU A 71 -11.98 -9.75 -11.46
C LEU A 71 -12.85 -8.86 -12.34
N THR A 72 -13.58 -9.41 -13.32
CA THR A 72 -14.49 -8.64 -14.16
C THR A 72 -15.58 -7.95 -13.34
N CYS A 73 -16.26 -8.69 -12.44
CA CYS A 73 -17.24 -8.11 -11.52
C CYS A 73 -16.59 -7.15 -10.52
N GLY A 74 -15.43 -7.52 -9.97
CA GLY A 74 -14.69 -6.68 -9.03
C GLY A 74 -14.25 -5.34 -9.64
N TYR A 75 -13.83 -5.33 -10.88
CA TYR A 75 -13.39 -4.13 -11.60
C TYR A 75 -14.57 -3.27 -12.05
N ALA A 76 -15.68 -3.88 -12.51
CA ALA A 76 -16.93 -3.15 -12.73
C ALA A 76 -17.37 -2.41 -11.46
N ALA A 77 -17.33 -3.10 -10.32
CA ALA A 77 -17.67 -2.54 -9.03
C ALA A 77 -16.71 -1.43 -8.57
N ALA A 78 -15.40 -1.59 -8.83
CA ALA A 78 -14.39 -0.56 -8.57
C ALA A 78 -14.57 0.68 -9.45
N GLY A 79 -15.06 0.51 -10.68
CA GLY A 79 -15.36 1.61 -11.60
C GLY A 79 -16.71 2.29 -11.36
N GLY A 80 -17.59 1.69 -10.54
CA GLY A 80 -18.95 2.17 -10.33
C GLY A 80 -19.90 1.89 -11.49
N HIS A 81 -19.55 0.92 -12.34
CA HIS A 81 -20.29 0.61 -13.57
C HIS A 81 -21.37 -0.45 -13.29
N LEU A 82 -22.49 0.01 -12.76
CA LEU A 82 -23.61 -0.87 -12.36
C LEU A 82 -24.17 -1.66 -13.54
N ASP A 83 -24.34 -1.03 -14.68
CA ASP A 83 -24.84 -1.66 -15.91
C ASP A 83 -23.94 -2.81 -16.40
N VAL A 84 -22.61 -2.60 -16.34
CA VAL A 84 -21.61 -3.63 -16.67
C VAL A 84 -21.68 -4.78 -15.68
N LEU A 85 -21.79 -4.47 -14.38
CA LEU A 85 -21.89 -5.48 -13.34
C LEU A 85 -23.16 -6.31 -13.48
N GLN A 86 -24.29 -5.66 -13.73
CA GLN A 86 -25.58 -6.31 -13.99
C GLN A 86 -25.48 -7.26 -15.17
N TRP A 87 -25.02 -6.74 -16.31
CA TRP A 87 -24.86 -7.57 -17.51
C TRP A 87 -23.92 -8.77 -17.28
N ALA A 88 -22.79 -8.56 -16.61
CA ALA A 88 -21.86 -9.64 -16.30
C ALA A 88 -22.50 -10.74 -15.43
N ARG A 89 -23.31 -10.35 -14.44
CA ARG A 89 -24.02 -11.31 -13.58
C ARG A 89 -25.15 -12.04 -14.32
N ASP A 90 -25.87 -11.37 -15.19
CA ASP A 90 -26.90 -12.00 -16.04
C ASP A 90 -26.32 -13.04 -16.99
N HIS A 91 -24.98 -12.98 -17.22
CA HIS A 91 -24.25 -13.95 -18.06
C HIS A 91 -23.30 -14.86 -17.26
N ASP A 92 -23.63 -15.10 -15.97
CA ASP A 92 -22.93 -16.03 -15.07
C ASP A 92 -21.45 -15.70 -14.79
N CYS A 93 -21.03 -14.41 -14.88
CA CYS A 93 -19.69 -14.02 -14.45
C CYS A 93 -19.56 -14.27 -12.94
N PRO A 94 -18.52 -14.99 -12.48
CA PRO A 94 -18.36 -15.23 -11.05
C PRO A 94 -18.01 -13.94 -10.29
N TRP A 95 -18.40 -13.87 -9.04
CA TRP A 95 -18.01 -12.83 -8.09
C TRP A 95 -17.72 -13.39 -6.71
N ASP A 96 -17.12 -12.58 -5.84
CA ASP A 96 -16.89 -12.88 -4.43
C ASP A 96 -16.94 -11.60 -3.58
N GLY A 97 -16.58 -11.70 -2.29
CA GLY A 97 -16.57 -10.56 -1.36
C GLY A 97 -15.69 -9.39 -1.80
N SER A 98 -14.72 -9.64 -2.68
CA SER A 98 -13.89 -8.55 -3.24
C SER A 98 -14.70 -7.58 -4.10
N THR A 99 -15.82 -8.00 -4.70
CA THR A 99 -16.72 -7.13 -5.48
C THR A 99 -17.32 -6.05 -4.58
N CYS A 100 -17.91 -6.44 -3.44
CA CYS A 100 -18.41 -5.50 -2.44
C CYS A 100 -17.31 -4.61 -1.86
N ALA A 101 -16.15 -5.20 -1.56
CA ALA A 101 -15.01 -4.47 -1.02
C ALA A 101 -14.44 -3.44 -2.01
N HIS A 102 -14.45 -3.71 -3.31
CA HIS A 102 -14.04 -2.76 -4.35
C HIS A 102 -15.05 -1.62 -4.52
N ALA A 103 -16.36 -1.90 -4.56
CA ALA A 103 -17.39 -0.87 -4.56
C ALA A 103 -17.24 0.06 -3.35
N ALA A 104 -17.09 -0.53 -2.17
CA ALA A 104 -16.90 0.19 -0.91
C ALA A 104 -15.63 1.04 -0.88
N ALA A 105 -14.50 0.53 -1.41
CA ALA A 105 -13.24 1.25 -1.50
C ALA A 105 -13.29 2.50 -2.40
N ARG A 106 -14.27 2.57 -3.31
CA ARG A 106 -14.43 3.66 -4.27
C ARG A 106 -15.66 4.52 -4.01
N GLY A 107 -16.45 4.18 -2.98
CA GLY A 107 -17.61 4.95 -2.58
C GLY A 107 -18.87 4.72 -3.44
N HIS A 108 -18.87 3.65 -4.24
CA HIS A 108 -20.01 3.33 -5.12
C HIS A 108 -21.10 2.62 -4.34
N LEU A 109 -21.91 3.42 -3.63
CA LEU A 109 -22.96 2.91 -2.76
C LEU A 109 -24.08 2.19 -3.54
N ASP A 110 -24.47 2.70 -4.68
CA ASP A 110 -25.48 2.11 -5.56
C ASP A 110 -25.08 0.71 -6.06
N VAL A 111 -23.81 0.54 -6.45
CA VAL A 111 -23.23 -0.76 -6.84
C VAL A 111 -23.22 -1.71 -5.65
N LEU A 112 -22.83 -1.23 -4.46
CA LEU A 112 -22.79 -2.05 -3.26
C LEU A 112 -24.21 -2.50 -2.85
N ILE A 113 -25.19 -1.61 -2.89
CA ILE A 113 -26.61 -1.92 -2.61
C ILE A 113 -27.08 -3.02 -3.56
N TRP A 114 -26.93 -2.80 -4.86
CA TRP A 114 -27.36 -3.77 -5.85
C TRP A 114 -26.68 -5.13 -5.69
N ALA A 115 -25.36 -5.14 -5.45
CA ALA A 115 -24.61 -6.38 -5.24
C ALA A 115 -25.16 -7.18 -4.03
N ARG A 116 -25.49 -6.49 -2.95
CA ARG A 116 -26.04 -7.14 -1.74
C ARG A 116 -27.48 -7.63 -1.94
N GLU A 117 -28.31 -6.92 -2.68
CA GLU A 117 -29.65 -7.35 -3.05
C GLU A 117 -29.63 -8.64 -3.92
N HIS A 118 -28.49 -8.92 -4.57
CA HIS A 118 -28.26 -10.12 -5.40
C HIS A 118 -27.30 -11.14 -4.75
N ASP A 119 -27.23 -11.14 -3.41
CA ASP A 119 -26.49 -12.11 -2.61
C ASP A 119 -24.97 -12.14 -2.83
N CYS A 120 -24.36 -11.02 -3.29
CA CYS A 120 -22.89 -10.93 -3.31
C CYS A 120 -22.35 -11.02 -1.88
N PRO A 121 -21.40 -11.93 -1.58
CA PRO A 121 -20.83 -12.01 -0.23
C PRO A 121 -20.05 -10.75 0.11
N TRP A 122 -19.93 -10.45 1.38
CA TRP A 122 -19.04 -9.42 1.93
C TRP A 122 -18.43 -9.88 3.26
N ASP A 123 -17.40 -9.19 3.69
CA ASP A 123 -16.66 -9.44 4.92
C ASP A 123 -16.17 -8.12 5.54
N GLU A 124 -15.33 -8.21 6.55
CA GLU A 124 -14.73 -7.08 7.27
C GLU A 124 -13.94 -6.15 6.34
N GLN A 125 -13.42 -6.68 5.21
CA GLN A 125 -12.69 -5.87 4.22
C GLN A 125 -13.57 -4.81 3.57
N THR A 126 -14.87 -5.06 3.44
CA THR A 126 -15.83 -4.09 2.91
C THR A 126 -15.86 -2.83 3.79
N CYS A 127 -16.02 -3.01 5.10
CA CYS A 127 -16.00 -1.89 6.06
C CYS A 127 -14.60 -1.25 6.14
N ALA A 128 -13.53 -2.05 6.20
CA ALA A 128 -12.16 -1.55 6.33
C ALA A 128 -11.76 -0.69 5.11
N ARG A 129 -12.14 -1.10 3.91
CA ARG A 129 -11.83 -0.36 2.68
C ARG A 129 -12.66 0.92 2.54
N ALA A 130 -13.95 0.89 2.89
CA ALA A 130 -14.78 2.10 2.96
C ALA A 130 -14.19 3.11 3.95
N ALA A 131 -13.85 2.64 5.15
CA ALA A 131 -13.28 3.45 6.22
C ALA A 131 -11.94 4.06 5.83
N GLY A 132 -11.03 3.27 5.26
CA GLY A 132 -9.70 3.73 4.85
C GLY A 132 -9.71 4.74 3.69
N ARG A 133 -10.81 4.87 2.97
CA ARG A 133 -10.99 5.85 1.89
C ARG A 133 -11.94 7.00 2.25
N GLY A 134 -12.44 7.03 3.48
CA GLY A 134 -13.28 8.10 3.97
C GLY A 134 -14.74 8.05 3.47
N HIS A 135 -15.19 6.90 2.96
CA HIS A 135 -16.56 6.76 2.43
C HIS A 135 -17.54 6.47 3.56
N LEU A 136 -17.83 7.50 4.37
CA LEU A 136 -18.66 7.38 5.56
C LEU A 136 -20.07 6.87 5.24
N SER A 137 -20.71 7.37 4.19
CA SER A 137 -22.06 6.94 3.80
C SER A 137 -22.13 5.45 3.43
N VAL A 138 -21.09 4.95 2.76
CA VAL A 138 -20.95 3.52 2.43
C VAL A 138 -20.79 2.69 3.69
N LEU A 139 -19.91 3.14 4.61
CA LEU A 139 -19.68 2.45 5.87
C LEU A 139 -20.95 2.43 6.74
N GLN A 140 -21.68 3.54 6.81
CA GLN A 140 -22.96 3.65 7.52
C GLN A 140 -23.96 2.64 6.98
N TRP A 141 -24.20 2.67 5.69
CA TRP A 141 -25.12 1.76 5.04
C TRP A 141 -24.72 0.29 5.26
N ALA A 142 -23.42 -0.05 5.10
CA ALA A 142 -22.93 -1.39 5.30
C ALA A 142 -23.20 -1.88 6.74
N ARG A 143 -23.01 -1.03 7.74
CA ARG A 143 -23.26 -1.36 9.15
C ARG A 143 -24.76 -1.48 9.48
N GLU A 144 -25.60 -0.67 8.88
CA GLU A 144 -27.06 -0.79 9.00
C GLU A 144 -27.60 -2.11 8.43
N HIS A 145 -26.80 -2.76 7.54
CA HIS A 145 -27.14 -4.04 6.92
C HIS A 145 -26.24 -5.20 7.41
N ASP A 146 -25.73 -5.09 8.64
CA ASP A 146 -24.97 -6.14 9.34
C ASP A 146 -23.66 -6.55 8.67
N CYS A 147 -23.00 -5.69 7.86
CA CYS A 147 -21.67 -5.97 7.37
C CYS A 147 -20.69 -6.07 8.56
N PRO A 148 -19.93 -7.16 8.69
CA PRO A 148 -18.98 -7.27 9.80
C PRO A 148 -17.88 -6.21 9.71
N TRP A 149 -17.34 -5.84 10.84
CA TRP A 149 -16.14 -5.01 10.97
C TRP A 149 -15.22 -5.52 12.08
N ASP A 150 -13.96 -5.14 12.00
CA ASP A 150 -12.94 -5.47 12.97
C ASP A 150 -12.01 -4.27 13.22
N ALA A 151 -10.93 -4.49 13.97
CA ALA A 151 -9.94 -3.45 14.24
C ALA A 151 -9.28 -2.89 12.97
N ASN A 152 -9.29 -3.61 11.84
CA ASN A 152 -8.75 -3.11 10.58
C ASN A 152 -9.58 -1.95 10.02
N THR A 153 -10.86 -1.85 10.36
CA THR A 153 -11.71 -0.71 10.00
C THR A 153 -11.16 0.58 10.62
N CYS A 154 -10.93 0.58 11.93
CA CYS A 154 -10.32 1.71 12.62
C CYS A 154 -8.86 1.94 12.19
N THR A 155 -8.08 0.89 12.00
CA THR A 155 -6.68 0.96 11.57
C THR A 155 -6.54 1.58 10.18
N SER A 156 -7.40 1.19 9.24
CA SER A 156 -7.42 1.75 7.87
C SER A 156 -7.81 3.22 7.86
N ALA A 157 -8.83 3.59 8.65
CA ALA A 157 -9.24 4.99 8.80
C ALA A 157 -8.12 5.83 9.43
N ALA A 158 -7.49 5.33 10.48
CA ALA A 158 -6.40 6.01 11.17
C ALA A 158 -5.17 6.21 10.28
N ARG A 159 -4.77 5.18 9.49
CA ARG A 159 -3.65 5.26 8.56
C ARG A 159 -3.79 6.38 7.52
N ASN A 160 -5.00 6.64 7.08
CA ASN A 160 -5.28 7.61 6.03
C ASN A 160 -5.88 8.93 6.57
N GLY A 161 -5.90 9.11 7.88
CA GLY A 161 -6.38 10.34 8.53
C GLY A 161 -7.89 10.58 8.40
N MET A 162 -8.68 9.52 8.23
CA MET A 162 -10.13 9.64 8.05
C MET A 162 -10.81 9.89 9.40
N PHE A 163 -10.60 11.07 9.95
CA PHE A 163 -10.98 11.43 11.32
C PHE A 163 -12.49 11.29 11.57
N GLU A 164 -13.33 11.84 10.69
CA GLU A 164 -14.80 11.77 10.83
C GLU A 164 -15.32 10.33 10.84
N VAL A 165 -14.72 9.48 9.98
CA VAL A 165 -15.06 8.05 9.91
C VAL A 165 -14.69 7.35 11.21
N LEU A 166 -13.51 7.65 11.74
CA LEU A 166 -13.02 7.04 12.97
C LEU A 166 -13.87 7.43 14.17
N VAL A 167 -14.22 8.72 14.30
CA VAL A 167 -15.12 9.23 15.34
C VAL A 167 -16.48 8.55 15.22
N TRP A 168 -17.06 8.51 14.02
CA TRP A 168 -18.34 7.84 13.80
C TRP A 168 -18.29 6.36 14.19
N ALA A 169 -17.26 5.62 13.75
CA ALA A 169 -17.13 4.19 14.02
C ALA A 169 -16.99 3.87 15.52
N ARG A 170 -16.32 4.74 16.27
CA ARG A 170 -16.16 4.58 17.72
C ARG A 170 -17.41 4.93 18.51
N ASN A 171 -18.28 5.78 17.97
CA ASN A 171 -19.56 6.18 18.60
C ASN A 171 -20.71 5.18 18.33
N GLN A 172 -20.47 4.06 17.67
CA GLN A 172 -21.47 3.02 17.48
C GLN A 172 -21.64 2.13 18.73
N ASP A 173 -22.75 1.39 18.80
CA ASP A 173 -23.00 0.40 19.85
C ASP A 173 -23.25 -1.00 19.22
N PRO A 174 -22.34 -1.95 19.38
CA PRO A 174 -21.01 -1.84 20.01
C PRO A 174 -20.05 -1.01 19.15
N PRO A 175 -19.07 -0.31 19.78
CA PRO A 175 -18.12 0.50 19.06
C PRO A 175 -17.18 -0.37 18.21
N CYS A 176 -16.75 0.17 17.05
CA CYS A 176 -15.73 -0.51 16.24
C CYS A 176 -14.46 -0.76 17.07
N PRO A 177 -13.94 -1.98 17.11
CA PRO A 177 -12.74 -2.26 17.89
C PRO A 177 -11.52 -1.52 17.33
N TRP A 178 -10.57 -1.23 18.20
CA TRP A 178 -9.24 -0.70 17.86
C TRP A 178 -8.15 -1.37 18.72
N ASN A 179 -6.91 -1.22 18.32
CA ASN A 179 -5.76 -1.80 19.02
C ASN A 179 -4.50 -0.94 18.77
N SER A 180 -3.34 -1.39 19.25
CA SER A 180 -2.08 -0.66 19.08
C SER A 180 -1.68 -0.43 17.62
N ASN A 181 -2.16 -1.25 16.67
CA ASN A 181 -1.95 -0.99 15.25
C ASN A 181 -2.69 0.27 14.79
N THR A 182 -3.84 0.59 15.38
CA THR A 182 -4.57 1.84 15.05
C THR A 182 -3.72 3.06 15.35
N SER A 183 -3.12 3.12 16.55
CA SER A 183 -2.18 4.21 16.91
C SER A 183 -0.91 4.19 16.06
N ALA A 184 -0.33 3.00 15.81
CA ALA A 184 0.87 2.86 15.00
C ALA A 184 0.66 3.32 13.55
N HIS A 185 -0.50 3.02 12.96
CA HIS A 185 -0.82 3.45 11.60
C HIS A 185 -1.21 4.93 11.52
N ALA A 186 -1.87 5.49 12.54
CA ALA A 186 -2.05 6.94 12.63
C ALA A 186 -0.71 7.67 12.66
N ALA A 187 0.25 7.12 13.38
CA ALA A 187 1.60 7.65 13.48
C ALA A 187 2.38 7.50 12.15
N SER A 188 2.25 6.35 11.47
CA SER A 188 2.81 6.11 10.12
C SER A 188 2.27 7.08 9.07
N GLY A 189 1.00 7.47 9.17
CA GLY A 189 0.37 8.46 8.27
C GLY A 189 0.63 9.92 8.66
N GLY A 190 1.30 10.19 9.79
CA GLY A 190 1.54 11.55 10.28
C GLY A 190 0.30 12.24 10.86
N HIS A 191 -0.74 11.49 11.19
CA HIS A 191 -2.04 12.04 11.57
C HIS A 191 -2.12 12.36 13.07
N LEU A 192 -1.43 13.43 13.48
CA LEU A 192 -1.31 13.83 14.87
C LEU A 192 -2.67 14.05 15.56
N GLU A 193 -3.62 14.69 14.88
CA GLU A 193 -4.94 14.98 15.46
C GLU A 193 -5.75 13.68 15.70
N VAL A 194 -5.62 12.70 14.82
CA VAL A 194 -6.21 11.36 15.01
C VAL A 194 -5.60 10.70 16.24
N LEU A 195 -4.27 10.77 16.38
CA LEU A 195 -3.56 10.15 17.50
C LEU A 195 -3.91 10.81 18.83
N LYS A 196 -3.98 12.14 18.88
CA LYS A 196 -4.40 12.91 20.07
C LYS A 196 -5.78 12.50 20.51
N TRP A 197 -6.75 12.61 19.61
CA TRP A 197 -8.13 12.23 19.89
C TRP A 197 -8.24 10.78 20.37
N ALA A 198 -7.58 9.83 19.69
CA ALA A 198 -7.64 8.42 20.05
C ALA A 198 -7.06 8.13 21.45
N ARG A 199 -6.14 8.95 21.92
CA ARG A 199 -5.56 8.84 23.27
C ARG A 199 -6.41 9.53 24.36
N GLU A 200 -7.27 10.46 23.99
CA GLU A 200 -8.20 11.17 24.90
C GLU A 200 -9.51 10.37 25.12
N GLU A 201 -9.81 9.38 24.26
CA GLU A 201 -11.00 8.53 24.39
C GLU A 201 -10.95 7.61 25.63
N ASP A 202 -12.12 7.15 26.09
CA ASP A 202 -12.25 6.22 27.24
C ASP A 202 -12.95 4.90 26.79
N PRO A 203 -12.25 3.75 26.80
CA PRO A 203 -10.80 3.59 27.04
C PRO A 203 -9.95 4.12 25.89
N PRO A 204 -8.74 4.65 26.20
CA PRO A 204 -7.86 5.19 25.18
C PRO A 204 -7.37 4.11 24.22
N CYS A 205 -7.15 4.49 22.95
CA CYS A 205 -6.53 3.59 21.98
C CYS A 205 -5.14 3.17 22.48
N PRO A 206 -4.85 1.87 22.60
CA PRO A 206 -3.52 1.43 23.04
C PRO A 206 -2.43 1.82 22.03
N TRP A 207 -1.23 2.02 22.52
CA TRP A 207 -0.02 2.20 21.72
C TRP A 207 1.14 1.39 22.27
N ASN A 208 2.21 1.27 21.51
CA ASN A 208 3.44 0.57 21.86
C ASN A 208 4.63 1.17 21.12
N GLU A 209 5.80 0.55 21.22
CA GLU A 209 7.05 0.97 20.59
C GLU A 209 6.92 1.19 19.08
N ARG A 210 6.05 0.41 18.41
CA ARG A 210 5.79 0.56 16.97
C ARG A 210 5.13 1.88 16.61
N THR A 211 4.41 2.51 17.56
CA THR A 211 3.83 3.84 17.31
C THR A 211 4.93 4.88 17.10
N ALA A 212 5.95 4.87 17.96
CA ALA A 212 7.11 5.74 17.81
C ALA A 212 7.96 5.37 16.58
N ALA A 213 8.21 4.08 16.37
CA ALA A 213 8.99 3.57 15.26
C ALA A 213 8.37 3.92 13.88
N ASN A 214 7.05 3.73 13.71
CA ASN A 214 6.36 4.07 12.47
C ASN A 214 6.33 5.58 12.19
N ALA A 215 6.24 6.42 13.23
CA ALA A 215 6.38 7.86 13.05
C ALA A 215 7.81 8.22 12.58
N ALA A 216 8.81 7.53 13.11
CA ALA A 216 10.20 7.72 12.78
C ALA A 216 10.54 7.26 11.35
N GLU A 217 10.04 6.09 10.92
CA GLU A 217 10.20 5.53 9.56
C GLU A 217 9.75 6.50 8.47
N HIS A 218 8.66 7.23 8.74
CA HIS A 218 8.07 8.14 7.75
C HIS A 218 8.40 9.62 8.01
N GLY A 219 9.34 9.92 8.92
CA GLY A 219 9.81 11.27 9.18
C GLY A 219 8.82 12.19 9.87
N HIS A 220 7.83 11.65 10.56
CA HIS A 220 6.80 12.44 11.23
C HIS A 220 7.26 12.92 12.61
N LEU A 221 8.27 13.80 12.61
CA LEU A 221 8.93 14.31 13.83
C LEU A 221 7.94 14.89 14.83
N THR A 222 6.95 15.67 14.38
CA THR A 222 5.96 16.28 15.28
C THR A 222 5.07 15.26 15.99
N VAL A 223 4.74 14.16 15.30
CA VAL A 223 4.00 13.03 15.88
C VAL A 223 4.85 12.32 16.92
N LEU A 224 6.12 12.06 16.60
CA LEU A 224 7.05 11.39 17.48
C LEU A 224 7.32 12.23 18.74
N GLN A 225 7.51 13.54 18.61
CA GLN A 225 7.68 14.48 19.73
C GLN A 225 6.48 14.44 20.67
N TRP A 226 5.28 14.62 20.11
CA TRP A 226 4.05 14.57 20.91
C TRP A 226 3.88 13.21 21.61
N ALA A 227 4.14 12.10 20.89
CA ALA A 227 4.04 10.76 21.47
C ALA A 227 4.99 10.58 22.68
N ARG A 228 6.21 11.09 22.58
CA ARG A 228 7.19 11.05 23.69
C ARG A 228 6.77 11.92 24.87
N GLU A 229 6.26 13.12 24.64
CA GLU A 229 5.71 13.99 25.69
C GLU A 229 4.56 13.35 26.48
N HIS A 230 3.90 12.32 25.88
CA HIS A 230 2.76 11.60 26.45
C HIS A 230 3.09 10.13 26.80
N ASP A 231 4.36 9.85 27.10
CA ASP A 231 4.84 8.54 27.58
C ASP A 231 4.67 7.37 26.60
N CYS A 232 4.66 7.62 25.29
CA CYS A 232 4.74 6.54 24.31
C CYS A 232 6.10 5.82 24.44
N PRO A 233 6.11 4.49 24.61
CA PRO A 233 7.37 3.77 24.68
C PRO A 233 8.11 3.82 23.34
N TRP A 234 9.42 3.83 23.42
CA TRP A 234 10.32 3.66 22.28
C TRP A 234 11.49 2.75 22.66
N ASN A 235 12.14 2.17 21.65
CA ASN A 235 13.32 1.33 21.77
C ASN A 235 14.25 1.57 20.57
N GLU A 236 15.27 0.72 20.39
CA GLU A 236 16.23 0.76 19.28
C GLU A 236 15.56 0.77 17.90
N LEU A 237 14.40 0.14 17.75
CA LEU A 237 13.62 0.13 16.52
C LEU A 237 13.29 1.54 16.02
N CYS A 238 13.08 2.50 16.92
CA CYS A 238 12.81 3.89 16.53
C CYS A 238 13.98 4.52 15.76
N CYS A 239 15.22 4.28 16.20
CA CYS A 239 16.41 4.74 15.48
C CYS A 239 16.65 3.97 14.19
N ALA A 240 16.42 2.65 14.19
CA ALA A 240 16.57 1.81 13.00
C ALA A 240 15.59 2.23 11.89
N GLU A 241 14.32 2.44 12.23
CA GLU A 241 13.29 2.86 11.27
C GLU A 241 13.52 4.31 10.78
N ALA A 242 13.95 5.22 11.64
CA ALA A 242 14.36 6.57 11.20
C ALA A 242 15.54 6.50 10.20
N ALA A 243 16.47 5.59 10.43
CA ALA A 243 17.60 5.36 9.54
C ALA A 243 17.17 4.71 8.22
N SER A 244 16.25 3.75 8.27
CA SER A 244 15.64 3.09 7.10
C SER A 244 14.88 4.08 6.20
N GLY A 245 14.23 5.09 6.79
CA GLY A 245 13.54 6.16 6.06
C GLY A 245 14.46 7.32 5.63
N GLY A 246 15.73 7.34 6.07
CA GLY A 246 16.67 8.41 5.77
C GLY A 246 16.44 9.71 6.56
N HIS A 247 15.68 9.65 7.66
CA HIS A 247 15.24 10.82 8.42
C HIS A 247 16.28 11.25 9.47
N LEU A 248 17.30 11.95 9.00
CA LEU A 248 18.41 12.42 9.83
C LEU A 248 17.98 13.41 10.93
N ASP A 249 17.00 14.23 10.66
CA ASP A 249 16.41 15.17 11.61
C ASP A 249 15.73 14.46 12.79
N VAL A 250 14.99 13.39 12.50
CA VAL A 250 14.38 12.49 13.51
C VAL A 250 15.46 11.86 14.38
N LEU A 251 16.51 11.30 13.76
CA LEU A 251 17.63 10.70 14.49
C LEU A 251 18.36 11.71 15.39
N LYS A 252 18.62 12.91 14.87
CA LYS A 252 19.27 13.99 15.66
C LYS A 252 18.42 14.36 16.86
N TRP A 253 17.12 14.52 16.67
CA TRP A 253 16.20 14.83 17.76
C TRP A 253 16.15 13.66 18.76
N ALA A 254 15.90 12.42 18.32
CA ALA A 254 15.74 11.26 19.21
C ALA A 254 17.00 10.97 20.05
N ARG A 255 18.19 11.22 19.48
CA ARG A 255 19.45 11.08 20.20
C ARG A 255 19.77 12.28 21.09
N GLY A 256 19.12 13.42 20.91
CA GLY A 256 19.24 14.61 21.75
C GLY A 256 18.34 14.58 23.00
N GLU A 257 17.40 13.65 23.09
CA GLU A 257 16.49 13.50 24.24
C GLU A 257 17.21 12.94 25.49
N ASP A 258 16.61 13.10 26.65
CA ASP A 258 17.12 12.58 27.94
C ASP A 258 16.06 11.70 28.63
N PRO A 259 16.23 10.38 28.68
CA PRO A 259 17.34 9.61 28.10
C PRO A 259 17.24 9.52 26.56
N PRO A 260 18.38 9.45 25.86
CA PRO A 260 18.40 9.35 24.42
C PRO A 260 17.77 8.03 23.93
N CYS A 261 17.10 8.07 22.78
CA CYS A 261 16.61 6.84 22.14
C CYS A 261 17.77 5.86 21.93
N PRO A 262 17.64 4.59 22.36
CA PRO A 262 18.69 3.60 22.14
C PRO A 262 18.87 3.33 20.64
N TRP A 263 20.03 2.82 20.26
CA TRP A 263 20.35 2.32 18.93
C TRP A 263 21.27 1.12 19.03
N ASP A 264 21.31 0.32 17.97
CA ASP A 264 22.12 -0.86 17.83
C ASP A 264 22.67 -0.97 16.40
N GLU A 265 23.28 -2.12 16.04
CA GLU A 265 23.83 -2.41 14.71
C GLU A 265 22.77 -2.33 13.60
N GLU A 266 21.49 -2.63 13.92
CA GLU A 266 20.39 -2.53 12.96
C GLU A 266 20.21 -1.10 12.44
N THR A 267 20.49 -0.09 13.25
CA THR A 267 20.45 1.32 12.82
C THR A 267 21.40 1.60 11.65
N CYS A 268 22.62 1.06 11.69
CA CYS A 268 23.57 1.20 10.59
C CYS A 268 23.18 0.34 9.38
N ALA A 269 22.71 -0.89 9.63
CA ALA A 269 22.23 -1.80 8.60
C ALA A 269 21.04 -1.23 7.84
N ALA A 270 20.07 -0.63 8.55
CA ALA A 270 18.89 0.03 7.97
C ALA A 270 19.25 1.26 7.12
N ALA A 271 20.19 2.10 7.58
CA ALA A 271 20.72 3.21 6.78
C ALA A 271 21.38 2.72 5.48
N ALA A 272 22.09 1.60 5.56
CA ALA A 272 22.76 0.98 4.41
C ALA A 272 21.77 0.34 3.42
N LEU A 273 20.71 -0.30 3.93
CA LEU A 273 19.60 -0.86 3.15
C LEU A 273 18.91 0.22 2.31
N GLY A 274 18.64 1.39 2.91
CA GLY A 274 18.02 2.54 2.24
C GLY A 274 18.99 3.36 1.39
N GLY A 275 20.29 3.12 1.43
CA GLY A 275 21.32 3.87 0.69
C GLY A 275 21.61 5.26 1.28
N PHE A 276 21.28 5.51 2.54
CA PHE A 276 21.38 6.82 3.17
C PHE A 276 22.77 7.07 3.77
N LEU A 277 23.74 7.40 2.90
CA LEU A 277 25.12 7.63 3.28
C LEU A 277 25.28 8.72 4.36
N GLU A 278 24.55 9.84 4.24
CA GLU A 278 24.60 10.94 5.23
C GLU A 278 24.16 10.48 6.62
N VAL A 279 23.12 9.65 6.68
CA VAL A 279 22.63 9.04 7.94
C VAL A 279 23.72 8.14 8.52
N LEU A 280 24.29 7.23 7.72
CA LEU A 280 25.33 6.32 8.17
C LEU A 280 26.57 7.07 8.68
N GLN A 281 27.01 8.10 7.97
CA GLN A 281 28.11 8.96 8.37
C GLN A 281 27.81 9.65 9.70
N TRP A 282 26.61 10.18 9.85
CA TRP A 282 26.24 10.87 11.07
C TRP A 282 26.19 9.94 12.27
N VAL A 283 25.53 8.77 12.18
CA VAL A 283 25.43 7.82 13.31
C VAL A 283 26.79 7.27 13.73
N ARG A 284 27.69 7.07 12.78
CA ARG A 284 29.06 6.63 13.05
C ARG A 284 29.96 7.74 13.59
N GLY A 285 29.63 9.00 13.31
CA GLY A 285 30.35 10.17 13.82
C GLY A 285 30.00 10.55 15.27
N GLN A 286 29.06 9.86 15.90
CA GLN A 286 28.64 10.16 17.27
C GLN A 286 29.62 9.58 18.32
N ASN A 287 29.47 10.03 19.59
CA ASN A 287 30.29 9.51 20.69
C ASN A 287 29.39 9.04 21.86
N PRO A 288 29.28 7.74 22.14
CA PRO A 288 29.87 6.64 21.36
C PRO A 288 29.22 6.49 19.96
N PRO A 289 29.97 5.98 18.96
CA PRO A 289 29.42 5.74 17.64
C PRO A 289 28.38 4.63 17.68
N CYS A 290 27.36 4.72 16.79
CA CYS A 290 26.43 3.62 16.58
C CYS A 290 27.19 2.35 16.19
N PRO A 291 26.93 1.19 16.80
CA PRO A 291 27.57 -0.07 16.39
C PRO A 291 27.18 -0.43 14.96
N TRP A 292 27.99 -1.24 14.30
CA TRP A 292 27.72 -1.83 13.00
C TRP A 292 28.33 -3.23 12.92
N ASP A 293 27.83 -4.03 11.99
CA ASP A 293 28.29 -5.39 11.72
C ASP A 293 28.32 -5.65 10.20
N GLU A 294 28.51 -6.92 9.81
CA GLU A 294 28.54 -7.36 8.41
C GLU A 294 27.24 -7.08 7.65
N GLN A 295 26.09 -6.97 8.32
CA GLN A 295 24.79 -6.66 7.69
C GLN A 295 24.81 -5.29 7.03
N THR A 296 25.54 -4.34 7.59
CA THR A 296 25.71 -3.00 6.98
C THR A 296 26.30 -3.09 5.57
N CYS A 297 27.39 -3.86 5.40
CA CYS A 297 27.99 -4.06 4.08
C CYS A 297 27.12 -4.93 3.17
N PHE A 298 26.49 -5.97 3.74
CA PHE A 298 25.63 -6.90 3.01
C PHE A 298 24.45 -6.17 2.37
N HIS A 299 23.68 -5.38 3.14
CA HIS A 299 22.53 -4.63 2.63
C HIS A 299 22.95 -3.58 1.61
N ALA A 300 24.05 -2.86 1.83
CA ALA A 300 24.55 -1.90 0.85
C ALA A 300 24.87 -2.58 -0.49
N ALA A 301 25.48 -3.76 -0.46
CA ALA A 301 25.83 -4.53 -1.66
C ALA A 301 24.60 -5.10 -2.35
N GLU A 302 23.69 -5.77 -1.60
CA GLU A 302 22.47 -6.38 -2.12
C GLU A 302 21.56 -5.37 -2.83
N CYS A 303 21.44 -4.15 -2.26
CA CYS A 303 20.62 -3.08 -2.82
C CYS A 303 21.36 -2.20 -3.84
N GLY A 304 22.65 -2.48 -4.11
CA GLY A 304 23.44 -1.74 -5.09
C GLY A 304 23.87 -0.34 -4.66
N HIS A 305 23.87 -0.06 -3.36
CA HIS A 305 24.30 1.24 -2.81
C HIS A 305 25.83 1.34 -2.69
N LEU A 306 26.50 1.44 -3.84
CA LEU A 306 27.95 1.38 -3.95
C LEU A 306 28.69 2.45 -3.11
N GLU A 307 28.18 3.68 -3.06
CA GLU A 307 28.79 4.75 -2.26
C GLU A 307 28.76 4.41 -0.76
N VAL A 308 27.66 3.85 -0.28
CA VAL A 308 27.52 3.40 1.12
C VAL A 308 28.48 2.25 1.40
N LEU A 309 28.53 1.26 0.51
CA LEU A 309 29.42 0.10 0.63
C LEU A 309 30.91 0.50 0.66
N MET A 310 31.32 1.36 -0.27
CA MET A 310 32.69 1.86 -0.34
C MET A 310 33.07 2.63 0.92
N TRP A 311 32.21 3.55 1.35
CA TRP A 311 32.44 4.33 2.55
C TRP A 311 32.53 3.44 3.80
N ALA A 312 31.62 2.45 3.96
CA ALA A 312 31.62 1.53 5.09
C ALA A 312 32.91 0.71 5.15
N ARG A 313 33.39 0.18 4.02
CA ARG A 313 34.68 -0.54 3.91
C ARG A 313 35.88 0.33 4.28
N GLU A 314 35.95 1.55 3.77
CA GLU A 314 37.02 2.51 4.05
C GLU A 314 37.10 2.88 5.55
N HIS A 315 35.92 2.82 6.25
CA HIS A 315 35.84 3.17 7.66
C HIS A 315 35.84 1.97 8.61
N GLY A 316 36.17 0.75 8.09
CA GLY A 316 36.40 -0.44 8.90
C GLY A 316 35.13 -1.18 9.33
N CYS A 317 34.04 -1.09 8.55
CA CYS A 317 32.87 -1.95 8.74
C CYS A 317 33.29 -3.42 8.49
N PRO A 318 32.90 -4.37 9.35
CA PRO A 318 33.08 -5.79 9.05
C PRO A 318 32.32 -6.16 7.79
N CYS A 319 32.99 -6.54 6.73
CA CYS A 319 32.37 -7.01 5.50
C CYS A 319 32.80 -8.46 5.24
N LEU A 320 31.83 -9.30 4.81
CA LEU A 320 32.16 -10.65 4.37
C LEU A 320 33.09 -10.59 3.16
N GLU A 321 34.16 -11.41 3.16
CA GLU A 321 35.24 -11.38 2.15
C GLU A 321 34.77 -11.80 0.74
N ASP A 322 33.56 -12.37 0.59
CA ASP A 322 33.08 -12.96 -0.66
C ASP A 322 32.39 -11.97 -1.65
N PHE A 323 32.38 -10.66 -1.36
CA PHE A 323 31.98 -9.66 -2.35
C PHE A 323 33.20 -9.07 -3.06
N ASP A 324 34.02 -9.96 -3.66
CA ASP A 324 35.13 -9.54 -4.52
C ASP A 324 34.57 -9.01 -5.86
N GLU A 325 35.14 -7.89 -6.32
CA GLU A 325 34.76 -7.13 -7.52
C GLU A 325 34.98 -7.88 -8.85
N THR A 326 34.63 -9.18 -8.94
CA THR A 326 34.74 -9.96 -10.18
C THR A 326 33.41 -10.55 -10.62
N THR A 327 32.37 -9.74 -10.70
CA THR A 327 31.31 -9.99 -11.67
C THR A 327 31.40 -8.95 -12.78
N ASP A 328 32.23 -9.34 -13.73
CA ASP A 328 32.29 -8.93 -15.13
C ASP A 328 31.12 -8.05 -15.61
N LEU A 329 31.38 -6.75 -15.70
CA LEU A 329 30.57 -5.83 -16.53
C LEU A 329 31.01 -5.89 -18.00
N THR A 330 31.45 -7.08 -18.45
CA THR A 330 31.69 -7.33 -19.87
C THR A 330 31.00 -8.63 -20.26
N GLU A 331 29.74 -8.54 -20.67
CA GLU A 331 29.12 -9.31 -21.78
C GLU A 331 27.59 -9.14 -21.77
N ASN A 332 27.13 -8.25 -22.61
CA ASN A 332 26.07 -8.28 -23.64
C ASN A 332 25.37 -6.92 -23.79
#